data_cf50b01b36376089f198db19559ee72c
#
_entry.id   cf50b01b36376089f198db19559ee72c
#
_cell.length_a   1.000
_cell.length_b   1.000
_cell.length_c   1.000
_cell.angle_alpha   90.00
_cell.angle_beta   90.00
_cell.angle_gamma   90.00
#
_symmetry.space_group_name_H-M   'P 1'
#
loop_
_entity.id
_entity.type
_entity.pdbx_description
1 polymer ?
#
loop_
_entity_poly.entity_id
_entity_poly.type
_entity_poly.pdbx_seq_one_letter_code
_entity_poly.pdbx_strand_id
1 'polypeptide(L)'
;ISCGSPKLTIDDAKGVNKKLQWSTIKKAATEMTTTESTESPKGISTSQQSYDRLKDHFANLIQILSQTTQYNPNENELKIPQLQARLGALEAAKTSWIAAHTTFSNAIAERDALLYHPETGLKAIAQNVKVYIKSIFGSQSPQYKQVSGLKFTNKK
;
A
#
# COMPACT_ATOMS: atom_id res chain seq x y z
N ILE A 1 -31.84 9.88 -27.13
CA ILE A 1 -32.40 8.52 -27.30
C ILE A 1 -32.44 7.92 -25.90
N SER A 2 -33.65 7.83 -25.35
CA SER A 2 -33.90 7.26 -24.00
C SER A 2 -33.66 5.74 -24.12
N CYS A 3 -32.50 5.29 -23.66
CA CYS A 3 -32.21 3.87 -23.53
C CYS A 3 -33.12 3.35 -22.38
N GLY A 4 -34.05 2.43 -22.70
CA GLY A 4 -35.08 1.95 -21.76
C GLY A 4 -34.57 0.98 -20.66
N SER A 5 -33.39 1.22 -20.16
CA SER A 5 -32.84 0.49 -19.01
C SER A 5 -33.62 0.87 -17.75
N PRO A 6 -34.00 -0.07 -16.90
CA PRO A 6 -34.66 0.24 -15.64
C PRO A 6 -33.85 1.24 -14.82
N LYS A 7 -34.51 2.26 -14.28
CA LYS A 7 -33.87 3.34 -13.51
C LYS A 7 -32.91 2.80 -12.41
N LEU A 8 -33.24 1.65 -11.83
CA LEU A 8 -32.45 0.99 -10.79
C LEU A 8 -31.05 0.63 -11.29
N THR A 9 -30.92 0.03 -12.49
CA THR A 9 -29.60 -0.36 -13.05
C THR A 9 -28.74 0.83 -13.40
N ILE A 10 -29.33 1.94 -13.82
CA ILE A 10 -28.61 3.19 -14.09
C ILE A 10 -28.10 3.81 -12.78
N ASP A 11 -28.90 3.79 -11.75
CA ASP A 11 -28.54 4.36 -10.45
C ASP A 11 -27.48 3.49 -9.74
N ASP A 12 -27.54 2.17 -9.88
CA ASP A 12 -26.51 1.25 -9.39
C ASP A 12 -25.16 1.50 -10.10
N ALA A 13 -25.18 1.61 -11.42
CA ALA A 13 -23.98 1.91 -12.21
C ALA A 13 -23.39 3.29 -11.84
N LYS A 14 -24.22 4.31 -11.63
CA LYS A 14 -23.78 5.63 -11.14
C LYS A 14 -23.17 5.55 -9.74
N GLY A 15 -23.78 4.76 -8.85
CA GLY A 15 -23.29 4.52 -7.49
C GLY A 15 -21.89 3.90 -7.49
N VAL A 16 -21.68 2.88 -8.33
CA VAL A 16 -20.37 2.24 -8.46
C VAL A 16 -19.35 3.17 -9.11
N ASN A 17 -19.74 3.91 -10.17
CA ASN A 17 -18.84 4.87 -10.82
C ASN A 17 -18.42 6.00 -9.87
N LYS A 18 -19.30 6.48 -9.00
CA LYS A 18 -18.96 7.47 -7.96
C LYS A 18 -17.90 6.93 -6.99
N LYS A 19 -17.90 5.65 -6.69
CA LYS A 19 -16.88 5.01 -5.83
C LYS A 19 -15.54 4.84 -6.53
N LEU A 20 -15.53 4.71 -7.86
CA LEU A 20 -14.32 4.66 -8.68
C LEU A 20 -13.68 6.03 -8.88
N GLN A 21 -14.47 7.10 -8.84
CA GLN A 21 -13.95 8.44 -8.95
C GLN A 21 -13.22 8.82 -7.67
N TRP A 22 -11.94 9.19 -7.78
CA TRP A 22 -11.15 9.75 -6.70
C TRP A 22 -11.62 11.19 -6.41
N SER A 23 -12.82 11.34 -5.89
CA SER A 23 -13.27 12.63 -5.38
C SER A 23 -12.77 12.78 -3.94
N THR A 24 -11.81 13.67 -3.75
CA THR A 24 -11.57 14.24 -2.44
C THR A 24 -12.88 14.91 -2.02
N ILE A 25 -13.69 14.23 -1.22
CA ILE A 25 -14.82 14.86 -0.58
C ILE A 25 -14.23 15.91 0.34
N LYS A 26 -14.18 17.16 -0.15
CA LYS A 26 -14.02 18.31 0.73
C LYS A 26 -15.21 18.21 1.69
N LYS A 27 -14.95 17.86 2.95
CA LYS A 27 -15.88 18.06 4.04
C LYS A 27 -16.29 19.51 3.98
N ALA A 28 -17.48 19.79 3.45
CA ALA A 28 -18.11 21.08 3.64
C ALA A 28 -18.26 21.23 5.16
N ALA A 29 -17.53 22.18 5.70
CA ALA A 29 -17.72 22.65 7.05
C ALA A 29 -19.14 23.23 7.11
N THR A 30 -20.06 22.50 7.66
CA THR A 30 -21.34 23.05 8.12
C THR A 30 -21.12 23.46 9.56
N GLU A 31 -21.14 24.76 9.75
CA GLU A 31 -21.12 25.44 11.03
C GLU A 31 -22.29 24.97 11.90
N MET A 32 -21.94 24.74 13.16
CA MET A 32 -22.64 24.94 14.41
C MET A 32 -24.17 24.82 14.49
N THR A 33 -24.62 23.93 15.28
CA THR A 33 -25.40 24.31 16.49
C THR A 33 -25.29 23.22 17.56
N THR A 34 -25.00 23.70 18.76
CA THR A 34 -24.90 23.04 20.06
C THR A 34 -26.09 22.13 20.36
N THR A 35 -25.88 20.92 20.86
CA THR A 35 -26.30 20.42 22.19
C THR A 35 -26.13 18.90 22.31
N GLU A 36 -25.60 18.53 23.47
CA GLU A 36 -25.68 17.26 24.20
C GLU A 36 -25.04 15.98 23.70
N SER A 37 -24.12 15.57 24.55
CA SER A 37 -23.46 14.30 24.78
C SER A 37 -24.28 13.05 24.42
N THR A 38 -23.75 12.28 23.46
CA THR A 38 -23.81 10.82 23.50
C THR A 38 -22.56 10.32 22.78
N GLU A 39 -21.74 9.52 23.45
CA GLU A 39 -20.55 8.89 22.88
C GLU A 39 -20.96 8.10 21.62
N SER A 40 -20.72 8.67 20.46
CA SER A 40 -20.81 7.94 19.20
C SER A 40 -19.65 6.96 19.14
N PRO A 41 -19.90 5.67 18.81
CA PRO A 41 -18.83 4.72 18.59
C PRO A 41 -17.89 5.28 17.51
N LYS A 42 -16.58 5.29 17.78
CA LYS A 42 -15.54 5.72 16.84
C LYS A 42 -15.76 4.96 15.53
N GLY A 43 -16.33 5.63 14.54
CA GLY A 43 -16.64 5.04 13.24
C GLY A 43 -15.35 4.50 12.64
N ILE A 44 -15.31 3.20 12.39
CA ILE A 44 -14.26 2.56 11.61
C ILE A 44 -14.22 3.28 10.26
N SER A 45 -13.07 3.84 9.91
CA SER A 45 -12.87 4.50 8.62
C SER A 45 -13.16 3.50 7.48
N THR A 46 -14.28 3.69 6.82
CA THR A 46 -14.71 2.87 5.68
C THR A 46 -14.17 3.45 4.36
N SER A 47 -12.88 3.77 4.31
CA SER A 47 -12.26 4.24 3.08
C SER A 47 -12.46 3.22 1.96
N GLN A 48 -13.22 3.60 0.94
CA GLN A 48 -13.50 2.79 -0.25
C GLN A 48 -12.41 2.95 -1.33
N GLN A 49 -11.30 3.62 -1.00
CA GLN A 49 -10.28 4.04 -1.97
C GLN A 49 -9.00 3.20 -1.95
N SER A 50 -8.98 2.08 -1.24
CA SER A 50 -7.86 1.15 -1.37
C SER A 50 -7.84 0.51 -2.77
N TYR A 51 -6.67 0.15 -3.27
CA TYR A 51 -6.53 -0.49 -4.60
C TYR A 51 -7.43 -1.73 -4.73
N ASP A 52 -7.58 -2.52 -3.67
CA ASP A 52 -8.46 -3.69 -3.66
C ASP A 52 -9.92 -3.30 -3.83
N ARG A 53 -10.37 -2.29 -3.10
CA ARG A 53 -11.74 -1.79 -3.21
C ARG A 53 -12.03 -1.19 -4.59
N LEU A 54 -11.08 -0.45 -5.16
CA LEU A 54 -11.23 0.09 -6.51
C LEU A 54 -11.37 -1.02 -7.56
N LYS A 55 -10.56 -2.08 -7.44
CA LYS A 55 -10.66 -3.27 -8.30
C LYS A 55 -12.03 -3.93 -8.16
N ASP A 56 -12.50 -4.15 -6.92
CA ASP A 56 -13.80 -4.78 -6.65
C ASP A 56 -14.96 -3.93 -7.18
N HIS A 57 -14.89 -2.61 -7.04
CA HIS A 57 -15.88 -1.70 -7.63
C HIS A 57 -15.87 -1.76 -9.16
N PHE A 58 -14.69 -1.87 -9.77
CA PHE A 58 -14.58 -2.02 -11.21
C PHE A 58 -15.13 -3.36 -11.70
N ALA A 59 -14.88 -4.45 -10.97
CA ALA A 59 -15.47 -5.76 -11.25
C ALA A 59 -17.00 -5.73 -11.15
N ASN A 60 -17.53 -5.10 -10.10
CA ASN A 60 -18.99 -4.91 -9.94
C ASN A 60 -19.60 -4.08 -11.09
N LEU A 61 -18.89 -3.03 -11.54
CA LEU A 61 -19.33 -2.25 -12.68
C LEU A 61 -19.46 -3.12 -13.94
N ILE A 62 -18.43 -3.93 -14.24
CA ILE A 62 -18.43 -4.84 -15.38
C ILE A 62 -19.60 -5.83 -15.27
N GLN A 63 -19.87 -6.35 -14.09
CA GLN A 63 -20.99 -7.27 -13.87
C GLN A 63 -22.35 -6.61 -14.16
N ILE A 64 -22.58 -5.39 -13.66
CA ILE A 64 -23.82 -4.64 -13.94
C ILE A 64 -23.97 -4.39 -15.43
N LEU A 65 -22.88 -3.99 -16.12
CA LEU A 65 -22.90 -3.72 -17.55
C LEU A 65 -23.16 -4.99 -18.35
N SER A 66 -22.63 -6.15 -17.95
CA SER A 66 -22.85 -7.43 -18.62
C SER A 66 -24.31 -7.93 -18.51
N GLN A 67 -25.00 -7.55 -17.45
CA GLN A 67 -26.43 -7.87 -17.26
C GLN A 67 -27.35 -6.92 -18.01
N THR A 68 -26.81 -5.80 -18.49
CA THR A 68 -27.60 -4.78 -19.20
C THR A 68 -27.60 -5.07 -20.70
N THR A 69 -28.63 -5.70 -21.22
CA THR A 69 -28.74 -6.10 -22.63
C THR A 69 -28.65 -4.93 -23.63
N GLN A 70 -28.91 -3.72 -23.17
CA GLN A 70 -28.87 -2.49 -23.99
C GLN A 70 -27.50 -1.82 -23.99
N TYR A 71 -26.51 -2.34 -23.23
CA TYR A 71 -25.18 -1.79 -23.20
C TYR A 71 -24.39 -2.22 -24.44
N ASN A 72 -24.33 -1.34 -25.42
CA ASN A 72 -23.59 -1.55 -26.66
C ASN A 72 -22.85 -0.26 -27.08
N PRO A 73 -21.70 0.03 -26.44
CA PRO A 73 -20.92 1.22 -26.78
C PRO A 73 -20.26 1.09 -28.15
N ASN A 74 -20.14 2.22 -28.86
CA ASN A 74 -19.41 2.30 -30.13
C ASN A 74 -17.90 2.21 -29.92
N GLU A 75 -17.42 2.72 -28.82
CA GLU A 75 -16.00 2.73 -28.46
C GLU A 75 -15.53 1.33 -28.06
N ASN A 76 -14.50 0.84 -28.72
CA ASN A 76 -13.96 -0.50 -28.45
C ASN A 76 -13.47 -0.65 -27.01
N GLU A 77 -12.89 0.42 -26.41
CA GLU A 77 -12.35 0.41 -25.06
C GLU A 77 -13.41 0.20 -23.98
N LEU A 78 -14.66 0.56 -24.27
CA LEU A 78 -15.79 0.45 -23.33
C LEU A 78 -16.53 -0.88 -23.49
N LYS A 79 -16.20 -1.70 -24.48
CA LYS A 79 -16.81 -3.02 -24.63
C LYS A 79 -16.46 -3.95 -23.49
N ILE A 80 -17.41 -4.78 -23.07
CA ILE A 80 -17.24 -5.70 -21.95
C ILE A 80 -15.94 -6.53 -22.02
N PRO A 81 -15.56 -7.15 -23.17
CA PRO A 81 -14.31 -7.90 -23.26
C PRO A 81 -13.06 -7.06 -22.96
N GLN A 82 -13.05 -5.78 -23.38
CA GLN A 82 -11.93 -4.88 -23.12
C GLN A 82 -11.85 -4.46 -21.65
N LEU A 83 -13.00 -4.22 -21.02
CA LEU A 83 -13.08 -3.94 -19.58
C LEU A 83 -12.61 -5.13 -18.75
N GLN A 84 -13.00 -6.36 -19.15
CA GLN A 84 -12.53 -7.60 -18.51
C GLN A 84 -11.02 -7.79 -18.69
N ALA A 85 -10.49 -7.54 -19.88
CA ALA A 85 -9.05 -7.59 -20.14
C ALA A 85 -8.28 -6.58 -19.25
N ARG A 86 -8.82 -5.38 -19.08
CA ARG A 86 -8.25 -4.36 -18.20
C ARG A 86 -8.29 -4.76 -16.73
N LEU A 87 -9.37 -5.40 -16.28
CA LEU A 87 -9.46 -5.96 -14.92
C LEU A 87 -8.39 -7.04 -14.71
N GLY A 88 -8.24 -7.97 -15.65
CA GLY A 88 -7.20 -9.00 -15.59
C GLY A 88 -5.78 -8.42 -15.55
N ALA A 89 -5.52 -7.36 -16.32
CA ALA A 89 -4.24 -6.64 -16.30
C ALA A 89 -3.96 -6.00 -14.93
N LEU A 90 -4.98 -5.42 -14.27
CA LEU A 90 -4.85 -4.89 -12.91
C LEU A 90 -4.54 -5.97 -11.88
N GLU A 91 -5.17 -7.14 -11.99
CA GLU A 91 -4.91 -8.29 -11.11
C GLU A 91 -3.48 -8.84 -11.30
N ALA A 92 -3.03 -8.97 -12.54
CA ALA A 92 -1.67 -9.39 -12.85
C ALA A 92 -0.63 -8.39 -12.32
N ALA A 93 -0.84 -7.09 -12.51
CA ALA A 93 0.02 -6.04 -12.00
C ALA A 93 0.10 -6.06 -10.45
N LYS A 94 -1.04 -6.25 -9.76
CA LYS A 94 -1.08 -6.40 -8.31
C LYS A 94 -0.26 -7.60 -7.83
N THR A 95 -0.45 -8.76 -8.46
CA THR A 95 0.30 -9.98 -8.11
C THR A 95 1.80 -9.79 -8.29
N SER A 96 2.21 -9.17 -9.40
CA SER A 96 3.60 -8.83 -9.67
C SER A 96 4.18 -7.87 -8.62
N TRP A 97 3.41 -6.85 -8.23
CA TRP A 97 3.82 -5.89 -7.19
C TRP A 97 4.01 -6.58 -5.84
N ILE A 98 3.08 -7.45 -5.43
CA ILE A 98 3.17 -8.19 -4.17
C ILE A 98 4.43 -9.09 -4.17
N ALA A 99 4.70 -9.82 -5.27
CA ALA A 99 5.87 -10.65 -5.39
C ALA A 99 7.17 -9.84 -5.28
N ALA A 100 7.26 -8.72 -5.99
CA ALA A 100 8.42 -7.83 -5.93
C ALA A 100 8.62 -7.23 -4.53
N HIS A 101 7.54 -6.80 -3.88
CA HIS A 101 7.59 -6.26 -2.52
C HIS A 101 8.05 -7.32 -1.50
N THR A 102 7.57 -8.57 -1.63
CA THR A 102 8.00 -9.68 -0.77
C THR A 102 9.49 -9.95 -0.95
N THR A 103 9.96 -10.04 -2.20
CA THR A 103 11.39 -10.23 -2.50
C THR A 103 12.25 -9.11 -1.91
N PHE A 104 11.81 -7.86 -2.06
CA PHE A 104 12.50 -6.71 -1.48
C PHE A 104 12.54 -6.75 0.06
N SER A 105 11.43 -7.11 0.70
CA SER A 105 11.36 -7.23 2.16
C SER A 105 12.27 -8.34 2.68
N ASN A 106 12.34 -9.49 2.00
CA ASN A 106 13.23 -10.58 2.35
C ASN A 106 14.70 -10.17 2.21
N ALA A 107 15.06 -9.50 1.11
CA ALA A 107 16.42 -9.01 0.91
C ALA A 107 16.85 -7.98 1.99
N ILE A 108 15.91 -7.13 2.44
CA ILE A 108 16.16 -6.23 3.58
C ILE A 108 16.41 -7.04 4.86
N ALA A 109 15.60 -8.05 5.15
CA ALA A 109 15.75 -8.88 6.33
C ALA A 109 17.09 -9.62 6.34
N GLU A 110 17.48 -10.20 5.21
CA GLU A 110 18.79 -10.86 5.05
C GLU A 110 19.96 -9.88 5.26
N ARG A 111 19.90 -8.71 4.62
CA ARG A 111 20.90 -7.65 4.84
C ARG A 111 20.98 -7.26 6.31
N ASP A 112 19.86 -7.05 6.97
CA ASP A 112 19.80 -6.61 8.35
C ASP A 112 20.31 -7.71 9.31
N ALA A 113 20.08 -8.98 8.98
CA ALA A 113 20.67 -10.11 9.70
C ALA A 113 22.21 -10.14 9.57
N LEU A 114 22.74 -9.96 8.37
CA LEU A 114 24.19 -9.90 8.16
C LEU A 114 24.88 -8.72 8.87
N LEU A 115 24.21 -7.58 8.92
CA LEU A 115 24.78 -6.35 9.50
C LEU A 115 24.59 -6.25 11.01
N TYR A 116 23.41 -6.63 11.52
CA TYR A 116 22.99 -6.26 12.86
C TYR A 116 22.67 -7.46 13.77
N HIS A 117 22.89 -8.70 13.33
CA HIS A 117 22.70 -9.85 14.23
C HIS A 117 23.54 -9.66 15.50
N PRO A 118 22.99 -9.92 16.70
CA PRO A 118 23.61 -9.57 17.97
C PRO A 118 24.95 -10.27 18.24
N GLU A 119 25.15 -11.46 17.68
CA GLU A 119 26.37 -12.25 17.88
C GLU A 119 27.28 -12.34 16.65
N THR A 120 26.68 -12.55 15.48
CA THR A 120 27.41 -12.84 14.23
C THR A 120 27.38 -11.70 13.22
N GLY A 121 26.64 -10.64 13.48
CA GLY A 121 26.53 -9.50 12.59
C GLY A 121 27.82 -8.68 12.52
N LEU A 122 28.05 -8.03 11.39
CA LEU A 122 29.22 -7.18 11.15
C LEU A 122 29.48 -6.20 12.32
N LYS A 123 28.42 -5.60 12.87
CA LYS A 123 28.51 -4.66 13.98
C LYS A 123 29.07 -5.33 15.24
N ALA A 124 28.56 -6.51 15.60
CA ALA A 124 29.03 -7.26 16.78
C ALA A 124 30.50 -7.68 16.63
N ILE A 125 30.87 -8.21 15.46
CA ILE A 125 32.22 -8.58 15.14
C ILE A 125 33.14 -7.35 15.23
N ALA A 126 32.77 -6.23 14.64
CA ALA A 126 33.56 -4.99 14.70
C ALA A 126 33.76 -4.47 16.12
N GLN A 127 32.76 -4.59 16.97
CA GLN A 127 32.87 -4.24 18.39
C GLN A 127 33.82 -5.20 19.13
N ASN A 128 33.71 -6.50 18.91
CA ASN A 128 34.62 -7.50 19.50
C ASN A 128 36.04 -7.28 19.08
N VAL A 129 36.31 -6.97 17.80
CA VAL A 129 37.67 -6.62 17.33
C VAL A 129 38.21 -5.40 18.04
N LYS A 130 37.42 -4.35 18.27
CA LYS A 130 37.86 -3.18 19.03
C LYS A 130 38.22 -3.51 20.47
N VAL A 131 37.38 -4.33 21.13
CA VAL A 131 37.67 -4.79 22.49
C VAL A 131 38.98 -5.61 22.54
N TYR A 132 39.16 -6.49 21.57
CA TYR A 132 40.38 -7.31 21.47
C TYR A 132 41.65 -6.44 21.26
N ILE A 133 41.62 -5.48 20.35
CA ILE A 133 42.74 -4.55 20.12
C ILE A 133 43.04 -3.75 21.38
N LYS A 134 42.00 -3.28 22.07
CA LYS A 134 42.16 -2.57 23.35
C LYS A 134 42.81 -3.43 24.41
N SER A 135 42.45 -4.71 24.48
CA SER A 135 42.99 -5.67 25.44
C SER A 135 44.49 -5.96 25.21
N ILE A 136 44.94 -6.08 23.97
CA ILE A 136 46.34 -6.40 23.63
C ILE A 136 47.23 -5.17 23.71
N PHE A 137 46.81 -4.06 23.09
CA PHE A 137 47.69 -2.90 22.90
C PHE A 137 47.45 -1.78 23.92
N GLY A 138 46.36 -1.87 24.70
CA GLY A 138 45.99 -0.83 25.65
C GLY A 138 45.20 0.32 25.02
N SER A 139 44.48 1.08 25.86
CA SER A 139 43.60 2.17 25.43
C SER A 139 44.32 3.40 24.86
N GLN A 140 45.59 3.58 25.16
CA GLN A 140 46.39 4.73 24.73
C GLN A 140 47.22 4.44 23.45
N SER A 141 47.22 3.21 22.98
CA SER A 141 48.02 2.80 21.83
C SER A 141 47.57 3.49 20.52
N PRO A 142 48.49 3.77 19.60
CA PRO A 142 48.16 4.27 18.26
C PRO A 142 47.20 3.35 17.52
N GLN A 143 47.37 2.04 17.66
CA GLN A 143 46.56 1.01 17.03
C GLN A 143 45.11 1.08 17.48
N TYR A 144 44.86 1.23 18.80
CA TYR A 144 43.49 1.37 19.31
C TYR A 144 42.90 2.71 18.90
N LYS A 145 43.68 3.81 18.91
CA LYS A 145 43.18 5.14 18.51
C LYS A 145 42.69 5.15 17.05
N GLN A 146 43.35 4.45 16.15
CA GLN A 146 42.93 4.34 14.75
C GLN A 146 41.58 3.65 14.58
N VAL A 147 41.29 2.57 15.33
CA VAL A 147 40.05 1.81 15.19
C VAL A 147 38.91 2.32 16.09
N SER A 148 39.26 3.01 17.18
CA SER A 148 38.24 3.51 18.15
C SER A 148 37.28 4.51 17.51
N GLY A 149 37.77 5.35 16.58
CA GLY A 149 37.00 6.35 15.86
C GLY A 149 35.97 5.81 14.87
N LEU A 150 36.08 4.55 14.44
CA LEU A 150 35.14 3.93 13.51
C LEU A 150 33.80 3.68 14.23
N LYS A 151 32.73 4.28 13.74
CA LYS A 151 31.39 4.13 14.35
C LYS A 151 30.54 3.15 13.53
N PHE A 152 30.00 2.14 14.20
CA PHE A 152 29.04 1.20 13.62
C PHE A 152 27.68 1.43 14.30
N THR A 153 26.77 2.10 13.61
CA THR A 153 25.46 2.46 14.15
C THR A 153 24.37 1.56 13.59
N ASN A 154 23.32 1.33 14.37
CA ASN A 154 22.12 0.68 13.84
C ASN A 154 21.40 1.63 12.88
N LYS A 155 20.74 1.05 11.88
CA LYS A 155 19.75 1.78 11.09
C LYS A 155 18.62 2.23 12.04
N LYS A 156 18.29 3.52 12.01
CA LYS A 156 17.07 4.04 12.64
C LYS A 156 15.85 3.67 11.80
#